data_d6edf61ccd88bab0caed510a4b64c3f9
#
_entry.id   d6edf61ccd88bab0caed510a4b64c3f9
#
_cell.length_a   1.000
_cell.length_b   1.000
_cell.length_c   1.000
_cell.angle_alpha   90.00
_cell.angle_beta   90.00
_cell.angle_gamma   90.00
#
_symmetry.space_group_name_H-M   'P 1'
#
loop_
_entity.id
_entity.type
_entity.pdbx_description
1 polymer ?
#
loop_
_entity_poly.entity_id
_entity_poly.type
_entity_poly.pdbx_seq_one_letter_code
_entity_poly.pdbx_strand_id
1 'polypeptide(L)'
;MAVNVVQSALSSRRFNQLLPWIAAGILAVGVIVFLVVKFGNTANTTETFSSKPAQTPQVTKQVPLERGARVAVGRFVLTAVARKNLDEAWNLTTPNLRGGLTHKQWMTGNIPVVPMGVPIDKAAITRIISSTKNEAEINVVVLPKANTQNVKATLYVVIAKKINGRWLIDYAIPQASPGLPTPT
;
A
#
# COMPACT_ATOMS: atom_id res chain seq x y z
N MET A 1 -8.74 -38.50 40.85
CA MET A 1 -10.03 -38.31 41.54
C MET A 1 -10.68 -36.92 41.35
N ALA A 2 -10.16 -36.05 40.50
CA ALA A 2 -10.70 -34.69 40.34
C ALA A 2 -11.73 -34.52 39.19
N VAL A 3 -11.87 -35.50 38.31
CA VAL A 3 -12.75 -35.38 37.12
C VAL A 3 -14.24 -35.59 37.45
N ASN A 4 -14.57 -36.33 38.52
CA ASN A 4 -15.96 -36.66 38.86
C ASN A 4 -16.72 -35.53 39.59
N VAL A 5 -16.03 -34.53 40.15
CA VAL A 5 -16.67 -33.43 40.89
C VAL A 5 -17.23 -32.37 39.91
N VAL A 6 -16.60 -32.17 38.74
CA VAL A 6 -17.07 -31.20 37.76
C VAL A 6 -18.30 -31.69 37.02
N GLN A 7 -18.44 -33.02 36.78
CA GLN A 7 -19.61 -33.57 36.09
C GLN A 7 -20.85 -33.54 36.95
N SER A 8 -20.75 -33.69 38.26
CA SER A 8 -21.90 -33.65 39.17
C SER A 8 -22.45 -32.23 39.39
N ALA A 9 -21.63 -31.21 39.26
CA ALA A 9 -22.06 -29.81 39.36
C ALA A 9 -22.84 -29.34 38.12
N LEU A 10 -22.55 -29.91 36.94
CA LEU A 10 -23.23 -29.55 35.69
C LEU A 10 -24.61 -30.18 35.50
N SER A 11 -24.98 -31.18 36.31
CA SER A 11 -26.27 -31.87 36.22
C SER A 11 -27.34 -31.34 37.18
N SER A 12 -27.04 -30.32 37.97
CA SER A 12 -28.00 -29.76 38.92
C SER A 12 -29.05 -28.92 38.18
N ARG A 13 -30.33 -29.22 38.39
CA ARG A 13 -31.49 -28.51 37.79
C ARG A 13 -31.45 -27.00 38.03
N ARG A 14 -30.84 -26.55 39.11
CA ARG A 14 -30.64 -25.13 39.44
C ARG A 14 -29.54 -24.48 38.60
N PHE A 15 -28.51 -25.23 38.25
CA PHE A 15 -27.42 -24.74 37.42
C PHE A 15 -27.90 -24.51 35.97
N ASN A 16 -28.75 -25.41 35.47
CA ASN A 16 -29.33 -25.30 34.14
C ASN A 16 -30.29 -24.09 33.99
N GLN A 17 -30.95 -23.68 35.08
CA GLN A 17 -31.78 -22.47 35.09
C GLN A 17 -30.96 -21.17 35.14
N LEU A 18 -29.72 -21.21 35.66
CA LEU A 18 -28.82 -20.05 35.74
C LEU A 18 -27.96 -19.90 34.49
N LEU A 19 -27.80 -20.97 33.68
CA LEU A 19 -26.99 -20.97 32.48
C LEU A 19 -27.34 -19.84 31.49
N PRO A 20 -28.63 -19.60 31.16
CA PRO A 20 -29.00 -18.51 30.26
C PRO A 20 -28.69 -17.14 30.84
N TRP A 21 -28.74 -16.94 32.13
CA TRP A 21 -28.39 -15.68 32.79
C TRP A 21 -26.88 -15.43 32.80
N ILE A 22 -26.08 -16.48 32.96
CA ILE A 22 -24.63 -16.41 32.88
C ILE A 22 -24.22 -16.10 31.45
N ALA A 23 -24.83 -16.77 30.46
CA ALA A 23 -24.56 -16.49 29.03
C ALA A 23 -24.93 -15.05 28.64
N ALA A 24 -26.07 -14.56 29.12
CA ALA A 24 -26.51 -13.18 28.91
C ALA A 24 -25.55 -12.18 29.55
N GLY A 25 -25.05 -12.48 30.75
CA GLY A 25 -24.04 -11.63 31.42
C GLY A 25 -22.71 -11.54 30.63
N ILE A 26 -22.20 -12.70 30.17
CA ILE A 26 -20.98 -12.73 29.37
C ILE A 26 -21.15 -11.97 28.05
N LEU A 27 -22.32 -12.13 27.41
CA LEU A 27 -22.62 -11.42 26.16
C LEU A 27 -22.72 -9.91 26.39
N ALA A 28 -23.37 -9.47 27.46
CA ALA A 28 -23.46 -8.04 27.81
C ALA A 28 -22.09 -7.43 28.08
N VAL A 29 -21.21 -8.11 28.82
CA VAL A 29 -19.83 -7.66 29.06
C VAL A 29 -19.04 -7.63 27.75
N GLY A 30 -19.18 -8.64 26.89
CA GLY A 30 -18.53 -8.67 25.57
C GLY A 30 -18.93 -7.50 24.68
N VAL A 31 -20.23 -7.16 24.67
CA VAL A 31 -20.74 -6.01 23.90
C VAL A 31 -20.21 -4.70 24.47
N ILE A 32 -20.18 -4.54 25.79
CA ILE A 32 -19.62 -3.32 26.42
C ILE A 32 -18.13 -3.17 26.10
N VAL A 33 -17.33 -4.24 26.23
CA VAL A 33 -15.92 -4.23 25.89
C VAL A 33 -15.73 -3.90 24.40
N PHE A 34 -16.51 -4.50 23.52
CA PHE A 34 -16.49 -4.23 22.09
C PHE A 34 -16.81 -2.75 21.79
N LEU A 35 -17.84 -2.19 22.42
CA LEU A 35 -18.21 -0.78 22.26
C LEU A 35 -17.12 0.14 22.80
N VAL A 36 -16.53 -0.16 23.96
CA VAL A 36 -15.43 0.64 24.52
C VAL A 36 -14.19 0.57 23.63
N VAL A 37 -13.83 -0.59 23.09
CA VAL A 37 -12.68 -0.73 22.20
C VAL A 37 -12.92 -0.08 20.83
N LYS A 38 -14.13 -0.21 20.29
CA LYS A 38 -14.46 0.37 18.98
C LYS A 38 -14.78 1.87 19.04
N PHE A 39 -15.44 2.33 20.08
CA PHE A 39 -15.91 3.71 20.20
C PHE A 39 -15.20 4.52 21.28
N GLY A 40 -14.62 3.89 22.31
CA GLY A 40 -13.84 4.57 23.32
C GLY A 40 -12.50 5.10 22.80
N ASN A 41 -11.99 4.52 21.70
CA ASN A 41 -10.78 5.03 21.04
C ASN A 41 -11.11 6.17 20.05
N THR A 42 -12.38 6.50 19.82
CA THR A 42 -12.83 7.65 19.04
C THR A 42 -13.02 8.90 19.89
N ALA A 43 -12.95 8.80 21.20
CA ALA A 43 -13.12 9.95 22.10
C ALA A 43 -11.90 10.91 22.15
N ASN A 44 -10.78 10.56 21.48
CA ASN A 44 -9.63 11.45 21.33
C ASN A 44 -9.45 12.00 19.92
N THR A 45 -10.38 11.75 19.02
CA THR A 45 -10.50 12.52 17.79
C THR A 45 -11.75 13.39 17.91
N THR A 46 -11.75 14.32 18.87
CA THR A 46 -12.42 15.57 18.62
C THR A 46 -11.65 16.20 17.49
N GLU A 47 -12.01 15.86 16.26
CA GLU A 47 -11.85 16.78 15.17
C GLU A 47 -12.73 17.97 15.51
N THR A 48 -12.22 18.81 16.40
CA THR A 48 -12.55 20.21 16.35
C THR A 48 -12.28 20.56 14.90
N PHE A 49 -13.35 20.82 14.14
CA PHE A 49 -13.25 21.64 12.93
C PHE A 49 -12.74 23.01 13.41
N SER A 50 -11.52 23.01 13.89
CA SER A 50 -10.73 24.21 13.98
C SER A 50 -10.61 24.62 12.54
N SER A 51 -11.21 25.73 12.23
CA SER A 51 -10.97 26.51 11.03
C SER A 51 -9.54 27.06 11.09
N LYS A 52 -8.60 26.12 11.31
CA LYS A 52 -7.21 26.36 11.03
C LYS A 52 -7.19 26.58 9.52
N PRO A 53 -6.85 27.79 9.06
CA PRO A 53 -6.81 28.07 7.64
C PRO A 53 -6.05 26.92 7.01
N ALA A 54 -6.64 26.31 5.98
CA ALA A 54 -6.03 25.21 5.26
C ALA A 54 -4.57 25.55 5.12
N GLN A 55 -3.70 24.76 5.75
CA GLN A 55 -2.27 25.01 5.65
C GLN A 55 -2.03 24.99 4.16
N THR A 56 -1.80 26.17 3.61
CA THR A 56 -1.32 26.36 2.24
C THR A 56 -0.24 25.29 2.09
N PRO A 57 -0.34 24.38 1.11
CA PRO A 57 0.65 23.32 0.95
C PRO A 57 1.99 24.02 1.06
N GLN A 58 2.76 23.69 2.10
CA GLN A 58 4.09 24.28 2.22
C GLN A 58 4.74 23.98 0.90
N VAL A 59 5.02 25.01 0.12
CA VAL A 59 5.78 24.91 -1.12
C VAL A 59 7.15 24.41 -0.69
N THR A 60 7.26 23.10 -0.52
CA THR A 60 8.51 22.43 -0.26
C THR A 60 9.36 22.83 -1.45
N LYS A 61 10.43 23.59 -1.22
CA LYS A 61 11.32 24.11 -2.26
C LYS A 61 11.66 22.95 -3.18
N GLN A 62 11.03 22.91 -4.33
CA GLN A 62 11.24 21.84 -5.31
C GLN A 62 12.69 21.94 -5.77
N VAL A 63 13.43 20.87 -5.51
CA VAL A 63 14.79 20.71 -6.00
C VAL A 63 14.71 20.03 -7.38
N PRO A 64 15.52 20.41 -8.35
CA PRO A 64 15.58 19.70 -9.64
C PRO A 64 15.76 18.21 -9.41
N LEU A 65 14.99 17.39 -10.11
CA LEU A 65 15.05 15.92 -9.98
C LEU A 65 16.47 15.43 -10.30
N GLU A 66 17.09 14.81 -9.32
CA GLU A 66 18.45 14.29 -9.42
C GLU A 66 18.55 13.22 -10.52
N ARG A 67 19.66 13.20 -11.28
CA ARG A 67 19.89 12.20 -12.33
C ARG A 67 19.77 10.77 -11.82
N GLY A 68 20.25 10.51 -10.59
CA GLY A 68 20.16 9.20 -9.95
C GLY A 68 18.71 8.70 -9.79
N ALA A 69 17.79 9.59 -9.39
CA ALA A 69 16.36 9.26 -9.29
C ALA A 69 15.76 8.91 -10.67
N ARG A 70 16.07 9.70 -11.70
CA ARG A 70 15.62 9.44 -13.09
C ARG A 70 16.07 8.08 -13.59
N VAL A 71 17.34 7.75 -13.36
CA VAL A 71 17.92 6.45 -13.76
C VAL A 71 17.27 5.30 -13.01
N ALA A 72 17.10 5.44 -11.67
CA ALA A 72 16.46 4.41 -10.86
C ALA A 72 15.02 4.12 -11.31
N VAL A 73 14.23 5.17 -11.58
CA VAL A 73 12.86 5.04 -12.07
C VAL A 73 12.82 4.38 -13.46
N GLY A 74 13.66 4.81 -14.40
CA GLY A 74 13.70 4.20 -15.74
C GLY A 74 14.08 2.72 -15.70
N ARG A 75 15.10 2.36 -14.94
CA ARG A 75 15.53 0.96 -14.75
C ARG A 75 14.45 0.14 -14.08
N PHE A 76 13.80 0.67 -13.03
CA PHE A 76 12.70 0.00 -12.34
C PHE A 76 11.55 -0.34 -13.30
N VAL A 77 11.14 0.58 -14.16
CA VAL A 77 10.08 0.30 -15.15
C VAL A 77 10.49 -0.84 -16.08
N LEU A 78 11.71 -0.82 -16.59
CA LEU A 78 12.19 -1.85 -17.50
C LEU A 78 12.41 -3.21 -16.84
N THR A 79 12.67 -3.24 -15.54
CA THR A 79 12.96 -4.48 -14.81
C THR A 79 11.74 -5.04 -14.08
N ALA A 80 11.06 -4.22 -13.26
CA ALA A 80 9.93 -4.64 -12.43
C ALA A 80 8.60 -4.58 -13.18
N VAL A 81 8.25 -3.45 -13.81
CA VAL A 81 6.97 -3.28 -14.52
C VAL A 81 6.92 -4.14 -15.78
N ALA A 82 8.02 -4.20 -16.53
CA ALA A 82 8.14 -5.06 -17.71
C ALA A 82 8.44 -6.53 -17.39
N ARG A 83 8.67 -6.89 -16.12
CA ARG A 83 9.06 -8.24 -15.68
C ARG A 83 10.30 -8.81 -16.38
N LYS A 84 11.21 -7.98 -16.87
CA LYS A 84 12.38 -8.44 -17.64
C LYS A 84 13.55 -8.92 -16.79
N ASN A 85 13.75 -8.29 -15.63
CA ASN A 85 14.88 -8.61 -14.74
C ASN A 85 14.47 -8.36 -13.28
N LEU A 86 13.91 -9.38 -12.65
CA LEU A 86 13.42 -9.27 -11.28
C LEU A 86 14.54 -9.18 -10.24
N ASP A 87 15.71 -9.73 -10.53
CA ASP A 87 16.87 -9.63 -9.64
C ASP A 87 17.37 -8.17 -9.56
N GLU A 88 17.50 -7.51 -10.70
CA GLU A 88 17.83 -6.10 -10.73
C GLU A 88 16.73 -5.25 -10.09
N ALA A 89 15.47 -5.57 -10.35
CA ALA A 89 14.33 -4.90 -9.74
C ALA A 89 14.38 -4.99 -8.21
N TRP A 90 14.73 -6.15 -7.65
CA TRP A 90 14.94 -6.32 -6.22
C TRP A 90 15.94 -5.31 -5.66
N ASN A 91 17.07 -5.14 -6.34
CA ASN A 91 18.13 -4.22 -5.92
C ASN A 91 17.77 -2.74 -6.09
N LEU A 92 16.73 -2.43 -6.87
CA LEU A 92 16.20 -1.09 -7.10
C LEU A 92 15.04 -0.72 -6.17
N THR A 93 14.57 -1.64 -5.32
CA THR A 93 13.40 -1.42 -4.46
C THR A 93 13.75 -1.35 -2.99
N THR A 94 12.95 -0.60 -2.23
CA THR A 94 13.06 -0.57 -0.77
C THR A 94 12.44 -1.81 -0.13
N PRO A 95 12.75 -2.12 1.14
CA PRO A 95 12.05 -3.15 1.89
C PRO A 95 10.53 -2.90 1.97
N ASN A 96 10.11 -1.63 2.00
CA ASN A 96 8.69 -1.26 2.01
C ASN A 96 7.98 -1.74 0.74
N LEU A 97 8.51 -1.41 -0.44
CA LEU A 97 7.91 -1.88 -1.70
C LEU A 97 7.96 -3.41 -1.85
N ARG A 98 8.94 -4.08 -1.25
CA ARG A 98 9.01 -5.55 -1.27
C ARG A 98 7.90 -6.22 -0.46
N GLY A 99 7.24 -5.49 0.47
CA GLY A 99 6.10 -5.98 1.23
C GLY A 99 6.39 -7.22 2.09
N GLY A 100 7.62 -7.34 2.62
CA GLY A 100 8.04 -8.50 3.42
C GLY A 100 8.41 -9.75 2.62
N LEU A 101 8.36 -9.70 1.29
CA LEU A 101 8.77 -10.82 0.45
C LEU A 101 10.27 -11.10 0.61
N THR A 102 10.63 -12.37 0.62
CA THR A 102 12.02 -12.81 0.45
C THR A 102 12.44 -12.68 -1.02
N HIS A 103 13.75 -12.63 -1.29
CA HIS A 103 14.27 -12.60 -2.67
C HIS A 103 13.74 -13.77 -3.52
N LYS A 104 13.68 -14.98 -2.95
CA LYS A 104 13.13 -16.17 -3.63
C LYS A 104 11.67 -15.98 -4.03
N GLN A 105 10.84 -15.42 -3.14
CA GLN A 105 9.44 -15.13 -3.42
C GLN A 105 9.30 -14.02 -4.48
N TRP A 106 10.14 -12.99 -4.42
CA TRP A 106 10.17 -11.94 -5.43
C TRP A 106 10.47 -12.48 -6.83
N MET A 107 11.42 -13.42 -6.94
CA MET A 107 11.80 -14.05 -8.20
C MET A 107 10.68 -14.87 -8.86
N THR A 108 9.61 -15.21 -8.14
CA THR A 108 8.43 -15.86 -8.74
C THR A 108 7.63 -14.92 -9.64
N GLY A 109 7.87 -13.60 -9.57
CA GLY A 109 7.12 -12.58 -10.31
C GLY A 109 5.81 -12.15 -9.64
N ASN A 110 5.39 -12.80 -8.57
CA ASN A 110 4.25 -12.34 -7.75
C ASN A 110 4.71 -11.27 -6.75
N ILE A 111 4.87 -10.06 -7.24
CA ILE A 111 5.42 -8.91 -6.50
C ILE A 111 4.39 -7.78 -6.42
N PRO A 112 4.45 -6.91 -5.41
CA PRO A 112 3.49 -5.81 -5.23
C PRO A 112 3.73 -4.63 -6.21
N VAL A 113 3.99 -4.97 -7.46
CA VAL A 113 4.12 -4.04 -8.57
C VAL A 113 3.21 -4.53 -9.69
N VAL A 114 2.26 -3.74 -10.10
CA VAL A 114 1.35 -4.11 -11.19
C VAL A 114 2.14 -4.11 -12.51
N PRO A 115 2.21 -5.22 -13.26
CA PRO A 115 2.89 -5.25 -14.54
C PRO A 115 2.05 -4.56 -15.62
N MET A 116 2.69 -4.13 -16.68
CA MET A 116 1.97 -3.62 -17.85
C MET A 116 1.26 -4.75 -18.64
N GLY A 117 1.68 -5.99 -18.47
CA GLY A 117 1.08 -7.16 -19.13
C GLY A 117 1.43 -7.32 -20.61
N VAL A 118 2.12 -6.35 -21.20
CA VAL A 118 2.56 -6.36 -22.61
C VAL A 118 3.98 -5.81 -22.73
N PRO A 119 4.69 -6.11 -23.83
CA PRO A 119 6.01 -5.57 -24.06
C PRO A 119 6.02 -4.05 -24.06
N ILE A 120 6.96 -3.47 -23.31
CA ILE A 120 7.15 -2.02 -23.19
C ILE A 120 8.09 -1.55 -24.30
N ASP A 121 7.71 -0.48 -24.98
CA ASP A 121 8.59 0.24 -25.91
C ASP A 121 9.50 1.18 -25.14
N LYS A 122 8.87 2.12 -24.43
CA LYS A 122 9.58 3.14 -23.65
C LYS A 122 8.78 3.61 -22.44
N ALA A 123 9.50 4.22 -21.50
CA ALA A 123 8.93 4.93 -20.37
C ALA A 123 9.44 6.37 -20.39
N ALA A 124 8.55 7.31 -20.11
CA ALA A 124 8.88 8.72 -20.05
C ALA A 124 8.36 9.34 -18.75
N ILE A 125 9.20 10.12 -18.09
CA ILE A 125 8.78 10.98 -16.97
C ILE A 125 8.00 12.14 -17.58
N THR A 126 6.71 12.23 -17.23
CA THR A 126 5.81 13.28 -17.74
C THR A 126 5.65 14.42 -16.76
N ARG A 127 5.74 14.13 -15.46
CA ARG A 127 5.59 15.15 -14.42
C ARG A 127 6.38 14.78 -13.17
N ILE A 128 7.02 15.77 -12.57
CA ILE A 128 7.59 15.70 -11.23
C ILE A 128 6.56 16.36 -10.31
N ILE A 129 5.95 15.58 -9.41
CA ILE A 129 4.94 16.06 -8.47
C ILE A 129 5.65 16.76 -7.32
N SER A 130 6.65 16.09 -6.75
CA SER A 130 7.53 16.66 -5.72
C SER A 130 8.95 16.14 -5.88
N SER A 131 9.92 16.94 -5.47
CA SER A 131 11.32 16.53 -5.45
C SER A 131 12.06 17.24 -4.32
N THR A 132 12.70 16.45 -3.47
CA THR A 132 13.55 16.87 -2.37
C THR A 132 14.94 16.24 -2.51
N LYS A 133 15.83 16.47 -1.55
CA LYS A 133 17.15 15.81 -1.53
C LYS A 133 17.08 14.29 -1.44
N ASN A 134 16.04 13.75 -0.78
CA ASN A 134 15.97 12.33 -0.41
C ASN A 134 14.71 11.62 -0.91
N GLU A 135 13.77 12.33 -1.49
CA GLU A 135 12.51 11.77 -1.97
C GLU A 135 12.03 12.50 -3.20
N ALA A 136 11.47 11.77 -4.15
CA ALA A 136 10.84 12.31 -5.33
C ALA A 136 9.59 11.53 -5.68
N GLU A 137 8.49 12.23 -5.96
CA GLU A 137 7.24 11.68 -6.48
C GLU A 137 7.10 12.06 -7.95
N ILE A 138 6.93 11.08 -8.80
CA ILE A 138 7.10 11.21 -10.24
C ILE A 138 6.01 10.47 -10.98
N ASN A 139 5.42 11.12 -11.97
CA ASN A 139 4.53 10.48 -12.93
C ASN A 139 5.35 9.97 -14.13
N VAL A 140 5.16 8.69 -14.41
CA VAL A 140 5.83 7.99 -15.52
C VAL A 140 4.79 7.40 -16.45
N VAL A 141 4.79 7.79 -17.69
CA VAL A 141 3.99 7.14 -18.74
C VAL A 141 4.80 6.00 -19.32
N VAL A 142 4.20 4.83 -19.33
CA VAL A 142 4.76 3.62 -19.94
C VAL A 142 3.98 3.32 -21.21
N LEU A 143 4.70 3.23 -22.33
CA LEU A 143 4.13 3.00 -23.64
C LEU A 143 4.33 1.54 -24.06
N PRO A 144 3.27 0.86 -24.55
CA PRO A 144 3.40 -0.47 -25.14
C PRO A 144 4.16 -0.37 -26.46
N LYS A 145 4.74 -1.49 -26.91
CA LYS A 145 5.29 -1.58 -28.26
C LYS A 145 4.21 -1.35 -29.31
N ALA A 146 4.61 -0.69 -30.39
CA ALA A 146 3.77 -0.56 -31.58
C ALA A 146 3.24 -1.96 -31.99
N ASN A 147 2.01 -2.02 -32.47
CA ASN A 147 1.28 -3.25 -32.82
C ASN A 147 0.76 -4.10 -31.65
N THR A 148 0.80 -3.62 -30.42
CA THR A 148 0.07 -4.24 -29.31
C THR A 148 -1.38 -3.77 -29.37
N GLN A 149 -2.27 -4.63 -29.89
CA GLN A 149 -3.70 -4.28 -30.03
C GLN A 149 -4.34 -4.05 -28.67
N ASN A 150 -5.15 -2.98 -28.58
CA ASN A 150 -6.01 -2.65 -27.43
C ASN A 150 -5.32 -2.31 -26.09
N VAL A 151 -4.00 -2.09 -26.06
CA VAL A 151 -3.31 -1.65 -24.85
C VAL A 151 -2.93 -0.20 -24.95
N LYS A 152 -3.48 0.60 -24.02
CA LYS A 152 -3.20 2.03 -23.91
C LYS A 152 -1.94 2.29 -23.08
N ALA A 153 -1.34 3.47 -23.28
CA ALA A 153 -0.32 3.98 -22.38
C ALA A 153 -0.82 3.95 -20.93
N THR A 154 0.02 3.52 -20.00
CA THR A 154 -0.32 3.47 -18.58
C THR A 154 0.51 4.49 -17.82
N LEU A 155 -0.16 5.31 -17.01
CA LEU A 155 0.49 6.24 -16.10
C LEU A 155 0.78 5.53 -14.78
N TYR A 156 2.03 5.59 -14.34
CA TYR A 156 2.44 5.13 -13.00
C TYR A 156 2.81 6.34 -12.14
N VAL A 157 2.36 6.32 -10.89
CA VAL A 157 2.93 7.17 -9.83
C VAL A 157 4.02 6.39 -9.16
N VAL A 158 5.22 6.95 -9.13
CA VAL A 158 6.41 6.34 -8.57
C VAL A 158 6.99 7.25 -7.51
N ILE A 159 7.20 6.72 -6.31
CA ILE A 159 7.93 7.39 -5.24
C ILE A 159 9.31 6.75 -5.15
N ALA A 160 10.33 7.57 -5.33
CA ALA A 160 11.73 7.18 -5.18
C ALA A 160 12.31 7.83 -3.92
N LYS A 161 13.05 7.04 -3.12
CA LYS A 161 13.74 7.49 -1.90
C LYS A 161 15.24 7.27 -2.02
N LYS A 162 16.02 8.21 -1.49
CA LYS A 162 17.47 8.10 -1.41
C LYS A 162 17.88 7.51 -0.07
N ILE A 163 18.38 6.28 -0.08
CA ILE A 163 18.79 5.53 1.11
C ILE A 163 20.28 5.19 0.95
N ASN A 164 21.09 5.58 1.90
CA ASN A 164 22.56 5.37 1.86
C ASN A 164 23.19 5.85 0.53
N GLY A 165 22.76 7.02 0.04
CA GLY A 165 23.27 7.62 -1.18
C GLY A 165 22.72 7.03 -2.48
N ARG A 166 21.92 5.95 -2.43
CA ARG A 166 21.31 5.29 -3.59
C ARG A 166 19.83 5.60 -3.71
N TRP A 167 19.37 5.88 -4.92
CA TRP A 167 17.94 6.02 -5.20
C TRP A 167 17.29 4.65 -5.38
N LEU A 168 16.25 4.39 -4.59
CA LEU A 168 15.46 3.16 -4.58
C LEU A 168 13.98 3.52 -4.73
N ILE A 169 13.21 2.64 -5.34
CA ILE A 169 11.77 2.80 -5.51
C ILE A 169 11.06 2.29 -4.26
N ASP A 170 10.27 3.15 -3.65
CA ASP A 170 9.53 2.88 -2.41
C ASP A 170 8.06 2.57 -2.66
N TYR A 171 7.53 3.07 -3.78
CA TYR A 171 6.13 2.89 -4.15
C TYR A 171 5.96 3.02 -5.66
N ALA A 172 5.08 2.20 -6.25
CA ALA A 172 4.74 2.29 -7.66
C ALA A 172 3.36 1.68 -7.92
N ILE A 173 2.42 2.50 -8.36
CA ILE A 173 1.07 2.06 -8.76
C ILE A 173 0.68 2.65 -10.11
N PRO A 174 -0.06 1.90 -10.93
CA PRO A 174 -0.71 2.47 -12.08
C PRO A 174 -1.87 3.37 -11.65
N GLN A 175 -1.99 4.51 -12.26
CA GLN A 175 -3.19 5.32 -12.22
C GLN A 175 -4.07 4.98 -13.43
N ALA A 176 -5.40 5.01 -13.24
CA ALA A 176 -6.31 4.96 -14.37
C ALA A 176 -5.93 6.12 -15.32
N SER A 177 -5.62 5.81 -16.57
CA SER A 177 -5.36 6.85 -17.56
C SER A 177 -6.59 7.75 -17.62
N PRO A 178 -6.50 9.06 -17.38
CA PRO A 178 -7.57 9.95 -17.72
C PRO A 178 -7.84 9.73 -19.23
N GLY A 179 -9.09 9.43 -19.57
CA GLY A 179 -9.45 9.23 -20.97
C GLY A 179 -8.95 10.44 -21.76
N LEU A 180 -8.10 10.20 -22.74
CA LEU A 180 -7.77 11.24 -23.70
C LEU A 180 -9.07 11.67 -24.34
N PRO A 181 -9.39 12.99 -24.43
CA PRO A 181 -10.55 13.42 -25.17
C PRO A 181 -10.45 12.85 -26.58
N THR A 182 -11.48 12.14 -27.00
CA THR A 182 -11.60 11.66 -28.38
C THR A 182 -11.62 12.90 -29.28
N PRO A 183 -10.74 13.00 -30.27
CA PRO A 183 -10.86 14.07 -31.26
C PRO A 183 -12.19 13.90 -31.98
N THR A 184 -13.05 14.91 -31.85
CA THR A 184 -14.31 15.07 -32.63
C THR A 184 -13.96 15.50 -34.04
#